data_f827148237475faec480524d633cac2f
#
_entry.id   f827148237475faec480524d633cac2f
#
_cell.length_a   1.000
_cell.length_b   1.000
_cell.length_c   1.000
_cell.angle_alpha   90.00
_cell.angle_beta   90.00
_cell.angle_gamma   90.00
#
_symmetry.space_group_name_H-M   'P 1'
#
loop_
_entity.id
_entity.type
_entity.pdbx_description
1 polymer ?
#
loop_
_entity_poly.entity_id
_entity_poly.type
_entity_poly.pdbx_seq_one_letter_code
_entity_poly.pdbx_strand_id
1 'polypeptide(L)'
;MTESHYSKNAAAIILLRPEATEGFEVLLSCGSTETMDHGRIYSFPGAGIKKEDCSKGILKRCRDISKADARNIIGSELTPELSLGLWVAGIRGLFEKAGILLGTTENGCPLDMSDRGLRENMAQGHKALIEGTKDFLTLLESEGIFCDTARLVYFSHWLAPEDSPTRIDTRFFLAVFQPDQTLSSVSQGPDTSMWITPDQALDLCQRGSLPMKFPTFATFRTLVDFNSSEAVSAEYGLRQ
;
A
#
# COMPACT_ATOMS: atom_id res chain seq x y z
N MET A 1 -2.77 -16.82 22.18
CA MET A 1 -3.51 -15.52 22.09
C MET A 1 -2.88 -14.52 21.10
N THR A 2 -1.66 -14.69 20.64
CA THR A 2 -0.93 -13.75 19.78
C THR A 2 -1.25 -13.86 18.28
N GLU A 3 -1.60 -15.03 17.76
CA GLU A 3 -1.91 -15.20 16.31
C GLU A 3 -3.23 -14.55 15.89
N SER A 4 -4.22 -14.51 16.78
CA SER A 4 -5.54 -13.92 16.50
C SER A 4 -5.50 -12.39 16.29
N HIS A 5 -4.48 -11.68 16.80
CA HIS A 5 -4.38 -10.22 16.66
C HIS A 5 -3.77 -9.80 15.32
N TYR A 6 -2.78 -10.55 14.83
CA TYR A 6 -2.15 -10.25 13.53
C TYR A 6 -3.12 -10.48 12.37
N SER A 7 -3.88 -11.55 12.39
CA SER A 7 -4.80 -11.91 11.28
C SER A 7 -5.95 -10.93 11.04
N LYS A 8 -6.19 -10.00 11.96
CA LYS A 8 -7.27 -9.01 11.86
C LYS A 8 -6.82 -7.63 11.41
N ASN A 9 -5.53 -7.32 11.45
CA ASN A 9 -5.01 -6.02 11.07
C ASN A 9 -4.50 -6.05 9.63
N ALA A 10 -4.75 -4.97 8.88
CA ALA A 10 -4.30 -4.79 7.52
C ALA A 10 -3.90 -3.35 7.27
N ALA A 11 -3.09 -3.13 6.24
CA ALA A 11 -2.76 -1.82 5.73
C ALA A 11 -2.95 -1.78 4.22
N ALA A 12 -3.43 -0.65 3.71
CA ALA A 12 -3.58 -0.40 2.29
C ALA A 12 -3.06 0.99 1.93
N ILE A 13 -2.49 1.14 0.73
CA ILE A 13 -1.93 2.39 0.25
C ILE A 13 -2.80 2.97 -0.85
N ILE A 14 -3.28 4.18 -0.63
CA ILE A 14 -3.93 5.05 -1.60
C ILE A 14 -2.80 5.78 -2.33
N LEU A 15 -2.37 5.21 -3.45
CA LEU A 15 -1.25 5.75 -4.22
C LEU A 15 -1.78 6.68 -5.30
N LEU A 16 -1.32 7.94 -5.27
CA LEU A 16 -1.74 9.00 -6.18
C LEU A 16 -0.66 9.25 -7.22
N ARG A 17 -1.04 9.52 -8.47
CA ARG A 17 -0.15 10.09 -9.47
C ARG A 17 -0.81 11.26 -10.19
N PRO A 18 -0.07 12.32 -10.57
CA PRO A 18 -0.64 13.38 -11.40
C PRO A 18 -1.06 12.80 -12.76
N GLU A 19 -2.18 13.28 -13.31
CA GLU A 19 -2.59 13.01 -14.68
C GLU A 19 -1.88 13.97 -15.64
N ALA A 20 -1.74 13.55 -16.91
CA ALA A 20 -0.97 14.33 -17.90
C ALA A 20 -1.60 15.68 -18.26
N THR A 21 -2.91 15.83 -18.11
CA THR A 21 -3.66 17.04 -18.48
C THR A 21 -4.05 17.88 -17.27
N GLU A 22 -4.94 17.39 -16.46
CA GLU A 22 -5.38 18.01 -15.19
C GLU A 22 -5.93 16.91 -14.30
N GLY A 23 -5.74 17.03 -12.96
CA GLY A 23 -6.24 16.05 -12.01
C GLY A 23 -5.21 15.04 -11.55
N PHE A 24 -5.67 13.90 -11.11
CA PHE A 24 -4.83 12.80 -10.64
C PHE A 24 -5.56 11.47 -10.76
N GLU A 25 -4.77 10.42 -10.78
CA GLU A 25 -5.28 9.04 -10.74
C GLU A 25 -4.87 8.36 -9.44
N VAL A 26 -5.63 7.35 -9.07
CA VAL A 26 -5.40 6.50 -7.90
C VAL A 26 -5.21 5.07 -8.37
N LEU A 27 -4.25 4.38 -7.77
CA LEU A 27 -3.98 2.98 -8.09
C LEU A 27 -5.00 2.07 -7.40
N LEU A 28 -5.69 1.26 -8.18
CA LEU A 28 -6.49 0.14 -7.71
C LEU A 28 -5.85 -1.19 -8.08
N SER A 29 -6.06 -2.19 -7.25
CA SER A 29 -5.75 -3.58 -7.53
C SER A 29 -7.00 -4.45 -7.40
N CYS A 30 -7.06 -5.49 -8.21
CA CYS A 30 -8.12 -6.49 -8.17
C CYS A 30 -7.56 -7.77 -7.54
N GLY A 31 -8.08 -8.18 -6.39
CA GLY A 31 -7.64 -9.39 -5.71
C GLY A 31 -8.30 -10.64 -6.29
N SER A 32 -7.51 -11.71 -6.49
CA SER A 32 -7.99 -13.00 -6.97
C SER A 32 -8.76 -13.83 -5.92
N THR A 33 -8.71 -13.43 -4.65
CA THR A 33 -9.23 -14.20 -3.52
C THR A 33 -10.61 -13.73 -3.01
N GLU A 34 -11.11 -12.62 -3.49
CA GLU A 34 -12.43 -12.13 -3.13
C GLU A 34 -13.45 -12.38 -4.26
N THR A 35 -13.63 -13.63 -4.63
CA THR A 35 -14.80 -14.04 -5.42
C THR A 35 -16.01 -14.02 -4.49
N MET A 36 -16.68 -12.89 -4.43
CA MET A 36 -18.11 -12.90 -4.11
C MET A 36 -18.88 -13.43 -5.33
N ASP A 37 -20.11 -13.86 -5.16
CA ASP A 37 -21.01 -14.33 -6.23
C ASP A 37 -21.18 -13.35 -7.42
N HIS A 38 -20.51 -12.21 -7.40
CA HIS A 38 -20.65 -11.08 -8.34
C HIS A 38 -19.33 -10.63 -8.99
N GLY A 39 -18.26 -11.42 -8.99
CA GLY A 39 -17.05 -11.09 -9.72
C GLY A 39 -15.92 -10.47 -8.89
N ARG A 40 -14.96 -9.84 -9.57
CA ARG A 40 -13.76 -9.25 -8.99
C ARG A 40 -14.08 -7.98 -8.21
N ILE A 41 -13.55 -7.84 -6.99
CA ILE A 41 -13.68 -6.63 -6.18
C ILE A 41 -12.38 -5.83 -6.26
N TYR A 42 -12.52 -4.54 -6.54
CA TYR A 42 -11.40 -3.60 -6.61
C TYR A 42 -11.17 -2.92 -5.25
N SER A 43 -9.91 -2.80 -4.88
CA SER A 43 -9.47 -2.15 -3.64
C SER A 43 -8.12 -1.49 -3.83
N PHE A 44 -7.71 -0.66 -2.88
CA PHE A 44 -6.33 -0.16 -2.86
C PHE A 44 -5.35 -1.29 -2.57
N PRO A 45 -4.14 -1.27 -3.19
CA PRO A 45 -3.13 -2.28 -2.91
C PRO A 45 -2.73 -2.26 -1.43
N GLY A 46 -2.69 -3.44 -0.84
CA GLY A 46 -2.39 -3.60 0.57
C GLY A 46 -2.30 -5.06 0.98
N ALA A 47 -1.99 -5.30 2.23
CA ALA A 47 -1.85 -6.64 2.78
C ALA A 47 -2.30 -6.72 4.25
N GLY A 48 -2.73 -7.92 4.64
CA GLY A 48 -2.81 -8.28 6.04
C GLY A 48 -1.43 -8.25 6.69
N ILE A 49 -1.36 -7.80 7.94
CA ILE A 49 -0.11 -7.78 8.67
C ILE A 49 0.37 -9.19 8.96
N LYS A 50 1.66 -9.44 8.75
CA LYS A 50 2.34 -10.68 9.11
C LYS A 50 3.20 -10.44 10.36
N LYS A 51 3.50 -11.50 11.11
CA LYS A 51 4.39 -11.43 12.27
C LYS A 51 5.78 -10.89 11.89
N GLU A 52 6.23 -11.22 10.69
CA GLU A 52 7.50 -10.79 10.12
C GLU A 52 7.56 -9.27 9.93
N ASP A 53 6.43 -8.61 9.58
CA ASP A 53 6.34 -7.15 9.44
C ASP A 53 6.61 -6.39 10.75
N CYS A 54 6.48 -7.07 11.89
CA CYS A 54 6.73 -6.55 13.23
C CYS A 54 8.06 -7.02 13.81
N SER A 55 8.86 -7.76 13.05
CA SER A 55 10.14 -8.29 13.53
C SER A 55 11.16 -7.19 13.76
N LYS A 56 12.06 -7.38 14.72
CA LYS A 56 13.12 -6.42 15.02
C LYS A 56 14.01 -6.12 13.80
N GLY A 57 14.18 -7.10 12.91
CA GLY A 57 14.97 -6.94 11.68
C GLY A 57 14.34 -5.94 10.74
N ILE A 58 13.05 -6.14 10.40
CA ILE A 58 12.35 -5.26 9.44
C ILE A 58 12.13 -3.86 10.02
N LEU A 59 11.78 -3.74 11.31
CA LEU A 59 11.53 -2.44 11.92
C LEU A 59 12.79 -1.57 12.01
N LYS A 60 14.00 -2.14 12.02
CA LYS A 60 15.26 -1.41 11.89
C LYS A 60 15.48 -0.85 10.48
N ARG A 61 14.77 -1.37 9.48
CA ARG A 61 14.80 -0.89 8.11
C ARG A 61 13.69 0.10 7.79
N CYS A 62 12.94 0.57 8.78
CA CYS A 62 12.02 1.70 8.65
C CYS A 62 12.77 3.00 8.93
N ARG A 63 12.55 4.01 8.09
CA ARG A 63 13.15 5.34 8.26
C ARG A 63 12.10 6.35 8.68
N ASP A 64 12.58 7.42 9.30
CA ASP A 64 11.85 8.67 9.56
C ASP A 64 10.64 8.58 10.50
N ILE A 65 10.26 7.39 10.94
CA ILE A 65 9.22 7.21 11.94
C ILE A 65 9.67 6.20 13.01
N SER A 66 9.53 6.57 14.26
CA SER A 66 9.77 5.64 15.35
C SER A 66 8.53 4.80 15.66
N LYS A 67 8.70 3.68 16.33
CA LYS A 67 7.58 2.85 16.81
C LYS A 67 6.60 3.63 17.70
N ALA A 68 7.14 4.55 18.51
CA ALA A 68 6.33 5.39 19.40
C ALA A 68 5.51 6.40 18.60
N ASP A 69 6.12 7.06 17.60
CA ASP A 69 5.42 8.01 16.73
C ASP A 69 4.36 7.30 15.90
N ALA A 70 4.66 6.13 15.33
CA ALA A 70 3.69 5.34 14.60
C ALA A 70 2.46 5.01 15.45
N ARG A 71 2.66 4.63 16.73
CA ARG A 71 1.56 4.39 17.67
C ARG A 71 0.76 5.67 17.96
N ASN A 72 1.43 6.78 18.17
CA ASN A 72 0.79 8.07 18.46
C ASN A 72 -0.05 8.55 17.27
N ILE A 73 0.45 8.39 16.04
CA ILE A 73 -0.25 8.78 14.81
C ILE A 73 -1.53 7.94 14.61
N ILE A 74 -1.45 6.63 14.80
CA ILE A 74 -2.62 5.75 14.64
C ILE A 74 -3.64 5.97 15.77
N GLY A 75 -3.19 6.42 16.94
CA GLY A 75 -4.05 6.65 18.10
C GLY A 75 -4.73 5.38 18.61
N SER A 76 -4.05 4.24 18.55
CA SER A 76 -4.62 2.92 18.79
C SER A 76 -4.08 2.24 20.05
N GLU A 77 -4.82 1.23 20.53
CA GLU A 77 -4.38 0.32 21.58
C GLU A 77 -3.32 -0.70 21.13
N LEU A 78 -2.84 -0.59 19.88
CA LEU A 78 -1.84 -1.49 19.32
C LEU A 78 -0.48 -1.28 19.99
N THR A 79 0.32 -2.34 20.01
CA THR A 79 1.71 -2.22 20.47
C THR A 79 2.53 -1.34 19.52
N PRO A 80 3.60 -0.67 19.99
CA PRO A 80 4.45 0.14 19.12
C PRO A 80 5.01 -0.64 17.91
N GLU A 81 5.36 -1.92 18.10
CA GLU A 81 5.85 -2.79 17.03
C GLU A 81 4.77 -3.07 15.99
N LEU A 82 3.56 -3.35 16.43
CA LEU A 82 2.42 -3.60 15.53
C LEU A 82 2.03 -2.32 14.79
N SER A 83 2.08 -1.19 15.46
CA SER A 83 1.79 0.11 14.85
C SER A 83 2.75 0.41 13.69
N LEU A 84 4.06 0.32 13.88
CA LEU A 84 5.03 0.52 12.81
C LEU A 84 4.96 -0.60 11.76
N GLY A 85 4.66 -1.82 12.18
CA GLY A 85 4.45 -2.95 11.28
C GLY A 85 3.34 -2.73 10.25
N LEU A 86 2.35 -1.86 10.53
CA LEU A 86 1.31 -1.50 9.56
C LEU A 86 1.86 -0.66 8.40
N TRP A 87 2.84 0.23 8.63
CA TRP A 87 3.57 0.90 7.53
C TRP A 87 4.29 -0.11 6.66
N VAL A 88 4.98 -1.07 7.29
CA VAL A 88 5.67 -2.15 6.57
C VAL A 88 4.69 -3.00 5.78
N ALA A 89 3.57 -3.42 6.38
CA ALA A 89 2.54 -4.21 5.70
C ALA A 89 1.95 -3.47 4.50
N GLY A 90 1.74 -2.14 4.61
CA GLY A 90 1.30 -1.31 3.48
C GLY A 90 2.31 -1.31 2.34
N ILE A 91 3.59 -1.02 2.64
CA ILE A 91 4.67 -0.99 1.64
C ILE A 91 4.85 -2.36 0.99
N ARG A 92 4.89 -3.43 1.78
CA ARG A 92 4.96 -4.81 1.27
C ARG A 92 3.77 -5.14 0.39
N GLY A 93 2.55 -4.79 0.83
CA GLY A 93 1.32 -5.04 0.08
C GLY A 93 1.26 -4.30 -1.25
N LEU A 94 1.72 -3.05 -1.30
CA LEU A 94 1.87 -2.30 -2.55
C LEU A 94 2.87 -2.98 -3.49
N PHE A 95 4.01 -3.43 -2.95
CA PHE A 95 5.00 -4.15 -3.74
C PHE A 95 4.47 -5.49 -4.24
N GLU A 96 3.87 -6.31 -3.37
CA GLU A 96 3.28 -7.62 -3.75
C GLU A 96 2.23 -7.48 -4.85
N LYS A 97 1.36 -6.44 -4.78
CA LYS A 97 0.20 -6.28 -5.68
C LYS A 97 0.51 -5.51 -6.97
N ALA A 98 1.38 -4.52 -6.90
CA ALA A 98 1.64 -3.61 -8.01
C ALA A 98 3.10 -3.52 -8.44
N GLY A 99 4.02 -4.22 -7.78
CA GLY A 99 5.46 -4.14 -8.06
C GLY A 99 6.06 -2.76 -7.80
N ILE A 100 5.41 -1.93 -7.00
CA ILE A 100 5.87 -0.60 -6.64
C ILE A 100 6.42 -0.67 -5.22
N LEU A 101 7.70 -0.38 -5.06
CA LEU A 101 8.35 -0.36 -3.75
C LEU A 101 8.63 1.07 -3.29
N LEU A 102 8.01 1.47 -2.20
CA LEU A 102 8.37 2.69 -1.49
C LEU A 102 9.59 2.41 -0.61
N GLY A 103 10.76 2.61 -1.19
CA GLY A 103 12.04 2.29 -0.57
C GLY A 103 13.11 3.32 -0.85
N THR A 104 14.12 3.33 0.02
CA THR A 104 15.33 4.17 -0.09
C THR A 104 16.57 3.34 0.12
N THR A 105 17.72 3.89 -0.28
CA THR A 105 19.04 3.38 0.09
C THR A 105 19.32 3.61 1.58
N GLU A 106 20.42 3.07 2.08
CA GLU A 106 20.88 3.31 3.45
C GLU A 106 21.08 4.82 3.76
N ASN A 107 21.46 5.62 2.78
CA ASN A 107 21.65 7.06 2.96
C ASN A 107 20.36 7.88 2.80
N GLY A 108 19.20 7.23 2.62
CA GLY A 108 17.91 7.90 2.44
C GLY A 108 17.67 8.43 1.02
N CYS A 109 18.54 8.12 0.04
CA CYS A 109 18.31 8.49 -1.34
C CYS A 109 17.24 7.58 -1.97
N PRO A 110 16.41 8.09 -2.90
CA PRO A 110 15.50 7.27 -3.69
C PRO A 110 16.24 6.13 -4.38
N LEU A 111 15.53 5.04 -4.65
CA LEU A 111 16.08 3.91 -5.40
C LEU A 111 16.22 4.32 -6.88
N ASP A 112 17.40 4.10 -7.45
CA ASP A 112 17.61 4.34 -8.89
C ASP A 112 17.14 3.13 -9.71
N MET A 113 15.86 3.11 -10.06
CA MET A 113 15.28 2.07 -10.90
C MET A 113 15.69 2.18 -12.38
N SER A 114 16.50 3.17 -12.78
CA SER A 114 17.17 3.19 -14.08
C SER A 114 18.35 2.20 -14.12
N ASP A 115 18.93 1.87 -12.96
CA ASP A 115 19.92 0.80 -12.83
C ASP A 115 19.28 -0.55 -13.21
N ARG A 116 19.82 -1.13 -14.28
CA ARG A 116 19.33 -2.41 -14.81
C ARG A 116 19.50 -3.56 -13.82
N GLY A 117 20.62 -3.60 -13.10
CA GLY A 117 20.91 -4.66 -12.13
C GLY A 117 19.92 -4.64 -10.97
N LEU A 118 19.70 -3.46 -10.37
CA LEU A 118 18.73 -3.29 -9.31
C LEU A 118 17.32 -3.68 -9.78
N ARG A 119 16.91 -3.21 -10.95
CA ARG A 119 15.58 -3.52 -11.51
C ARG A 119 15.38 -5.01 -11.75
N GLU A 120 16.37 -5.72 -12.30
CA GLU A 120 16.33 -7.17 -12.52
C GLU A 120 16.25 -7.93 -11.19
N ASN A 121 17.07 -7.55 -10.19
CA ASN A 121 17.03 -8.13 -8.85
C ASN A 121 15.70 -7.93 -8.17
N MET A 122 15.14 -6.72 -8.26
CA MET A 122 13.83 -6.41 -7.70
C MET A 122 12.69 -7.19 -8.37
N ALA A 123 12.76 -7.39 -9.70
CA ALA A 123 11.76 -8.19 -10.42
C ALA A 123 11.84 -9.68 -10.00
N GLN A 124 13.04 -10.22 -9.85
CA GLN A 124 13.23 -11.59 -9.35
C GLN A 124 12.77 -11.71 -7.87
N GLY A 125 13.14 -10.72 -7.05
CA GLY A 125 12.74 -10.67 -5.65
C GLY A 125 11.22 -10.57 -5.47
N HIS A 126 10.55 -9.76 -6.29
CA HIS A 126 9.08 -9.66 -6.32
C HIS A 126 8.43 -11.01 -6.64
N LYS A 127 8.91 -11.69 -7.68
CA LYS A 127 8.44 -13.04 -8.05
C LYS A 127 8.64 -14.03 -6.90
N ALA A 128 9.84 -14.08 -6.30
CA ALA A 128 10.16 -14.95 -5.19
C ALA A 128 9.30 -14.67 -3.93
N LEU A 129 8.96 -13.39 -3.68
CA LEU A 129 8.08 -12.98 -2.59
C LEU A 129 6.65 -13.49 -2.80
N ILE A 130 6.10 -13.36 -4.02
CA ILE A 130 4.76 -13.86 -4.38
C ILE A 130 4.69 -15.38 -4.30
N GLU A 131 5.74 -16.07 -4.76
CA GLU A 131 5.87 -17.54 -4.68
C GLU A 131 6.14 -18.05 -3.25
N GLY A 132 6.40 -17.15 -2.29
CA GLY A 132 6.71 -17.51 -0.90
C GLY A 132 8.08 -18.16 -0.71
N THR A 133 8.99 -18.06 -1.69
CA THR A 133 10.36 -18.61 -1.64
C THR A 133 11.36 -17.65 -1.01
N LYS A 134 11.01 -16.36 -0.87
CA LYS A 134 11.79 -15.33 -0.20
C LYS A 134 10.84 -14.48 0.65
N ASP A 135 11.25 -14.11 1.85
CA ASP A 135 10.51 -13.14 2.68
C ASP A 135 10.92 -11.69 2.38
N PHE A 136 10.10 -10.73 2.82
CA PHE A 136 10.30 -9.32 2.51
C PHE A 136 11.56 -8.74 3.17
N LEU A 137 11.90 -9.15 4.39
CA LEU A 137 13.12 -8.72 5.08
C LEU A 137 14.36 -9.16 4.30
N THR A 138 14.42 -10.44 3.92
CA THR A 138 15.52 -11.00 3.14
C THR A 138 15.71 -10.28 1.81
N LEU A 139 14.61 -9.89 1.15
CA LEU A 139 14.67 -9.08 -0.06
C LEU A 139 15.30 -7.70 0.20
N LEU A 140 14.82 -6.97 1.21
CA LEU A 140 15.35 -5.65 1.55
C LEU A 140 16.82 -5.72 1.97
N GLU A 141 17.23 -6.79 2.66
CA GLU A 141 18.61 -6.99 3.11
C GLU A 141 19.55 -7.28 1.95
N SER A 142 19.13 -8.13 1.01
CA SER A 142 19.97 -8.49 -0.15
C SER A 142 20.28 -7.29 -1.05
N GLU A 143 19.39 -6.33 -1.12
CA GLU A 143 19.53 -5.13 -1.98
C GLU A 143 19.92 -3.86 -1.20
N GLY A 144 20.14 -3.94 0.11
CA GLY A 144 20.49 -2.79 0.95
C GLY A 144 19.36 -1.75 1.08
N ILE A 145 18.10 -2.17 0.90
CA ILE A 145 16.93 -1.27 0.86
C ILE A 145 16.33 -1.08 2.25
N PHE A 146 15.83 0.13 2.48
CA PHE A 146 15.04 0.53 3.65
C PHE A 146 13.64 0.94 3.22
N CYS A 147 12.64 0.68 4.07
CA CYS A 147 11.27 1.15 3.86
C CYS A 147 11.22 2.68 4.01
N ASP A 148 10.72 3.37 3.01
CA ASP A 148 10.52 4.82 3.03
C ASP A 148 9.16 5.14 3.69
N THR A 149 9.14 5.10 5.01
CA THR A 149 7.93 5.34 5.79
C THR A 149 7.53 6.81 5.84
N ALA A 150 8.47 7.73 5.53
CA ALA A 150 8.20 9.17 5.50
C ALA A 150 7.24 9.59 4.39
N ARG A 151 7.12 8.78 3.34
CA ARG A 151 6.20 9.03 2.21
C ARG A 151 4.78 8.59 2.49
N LEU A 152 4.53 7.88 3.59
CA LEU A 152 3.21 7.42 3.97
C LEU A 152 2.59 8.35 5.00
N VAL A 153 1.47 8.95 4.65
CA VAL A 153 0.65 9.72 5.59
C VAL A 153 -0.57 8.89 5.97
N TYR A 154 -0.78 8.74 7.28
CA TYR A 154 -1.97 8.07 7.78
C TYR A 154 -3.23 8.86 7.38
N PHE A 155 -4.13 8.20 6.68
CA PHE A 155 -5.33 8.83 6.12
C PHE A 155 -6.59 8.47 6.90
N SER A 156 -6.86 7.20 7.08
CA SER A 156 -8.09 6.74 7.72
C SER A 156 -8.00 5.33 8.28
N HIS A 157 -9.02 4.96 9.04
CA HIS A 157 -9.17 3.67 9.67
C HIS A 157 -10.55 3.11 9.39
N TRP A 158 -10.62 1.85 9.03
CA TRP A 158 -11.86 1.13 8.83
C TRP A 158 -11.82 -0.22 9.53
N LEU A 159 -12.74 -0.41 10.47
CA LEU A 159 -12.99 -1.70 11.10
C LEU A 159 -14.23 -2.32 10.45
N ALA A 160 -14.07 -3.53 9.91
CA ALA A 160 -15.20 -4.24 9.32
C ALA A 160 -16.30 -4.51 10.37
N PRO A 161 -17.59 -4.51 9.96
CA PRO A 161 -18.71 -4.81 10.84
C PRO A 161 -18.55 -6.15 11.57
N GLU A 162 -19.23 -6.30 12.72
CA GLU A 162 -19.09 -7.48 13.57
C GLU A 162 -19.62 -8.77 12.94
N ASP A 163 -20.61 -8.65 12.08
CA ASP A 163 -21.23 -9.72 11.30
C ASP A 163 -20.43 -10.09 10.03
N SER A 164 -19.36 -9.36 9.74
CA SER A 164 -18.49 -9.70 8.61
C SER A 164 -17.78 -11.05 8.85
N PRO A 165 -17.77 -11.96 7.86
CA PRO A 165 -17.08 -13.27 7.96
C PRO A 165 -15.60 -13.11 8.33
N THR A 166 -14.98 -12.02 7.88
CA THR A 166 -13.61 -11.65 8.23
C THR A 166 -13.61 -10.23 8.74
N ARG A 167 -13.55 -10.06 10.06
CA ARG A 167 -13.47 -8.73 10.69
C ARG A 167 -12.07 -8.18 10.57
N ILE A 168 -11.79 -7.53 9.42
CA ILE A 168 -10.50 -6.92 9.14
C ILE A 168 -10.51 -5.48 9.64
N ASP A 169 -9.45 -5.11 10.32
CA ASP A 169 -9.15 -3.78 10.83
C ASP A 169 -8.07 -3.15 9.94
N THR A 170 -8.46 -2.26 9.02
CA THR A 170 -7.59 -1.74 7.98
C THR A 170 -7.20 -0.29 8.25
N ARG A 171 -5.90 0.01 8.19
CA ARG A 171 -5.33 1.38 8.16
C ARG A 171 -5.03 1.73 6.71
N PHE A 172 -5.48 2.92 6.30
CA PHE A 172 -5.23 3.46 4.98
C PHE A 172 -4.18 4.56 5.07
N PHE A 173 -3.22 4.51 4.15
CA PHE A 173 -2.15 5.49 4.03
C PHE A 173 -2.19 6.12 2.65
N LEU A 174 -1.96 7.43 2.57
CA LEU A 174 -1.75 8.16 1.32
C LEU A 174 -0.26 8.18 0.97
N ALA A 175 0.04 8.08 -0.33
CA ALA A 175 1.37 8.31 -0.88
C ALA A 175 1.27 8.88 -2.29
N VAL A 176 2.32 9.59 -2.74
CA VAL A 176 2.47 10.06 -4.13
C VAL A 176 3.43 9.12 -4.86
N PHE A 177 3.02 8.71 -6.06
CA PHE A 177 3.81 7.88 -6.95
C PHE A 177 4.95 8.68 -7.59
N GLN A 178 6.13 8.07 -7.64
CA GLN A 178 7.26 8.57 -8.42
C GLN A 178 7.53 7.59 -9.57
N PRO A 179 7.61 8.08 -10.82
CA PRO A 179 7.69 7.22 -12.01
C PRO A 179 8.90 6.27 -12.02
N ASP A 180 9.98 6.64 -11.36
CA ASP A 180 11.23 5.90 -11.26
C ASP A 180 11.18 4.68 -10.30
N GLN A 181 10.05 4.42 -9.64
CA GLN A 181 9.90 3.37 -8.64
C GLN A 181 9.12 2.12 -9.11
N THR A 182 8.85 2.00 -10.41
CA THR A 182 8.02 0.91 -10.95
C THR A 182 8.85 -0.17 -11.62
N LEU A 183 8.57 -1.43 -11.27
CA LEU A 183 8.97 -2.58 -12.07
C LEU A 183 8.08 -2.63 -13.32
N SER A 184 8.60 -2.24 -14.47
CA SER A 184 7.86 -2.13 -15.73
C SER A 184 7.20 -3.42 -16.24
N SER A 185 7.41 -4.57 -15.59
CA SER A 185 6.97 -5.89 -16.04
C SER A 185 5.82 -6.50 -15.23
N VAL A 186 5.26 -5.79 -14.24
CA VAL A 186 4.33 -6.39 -13.26
C VAL A 186 2.86 -6.45 -13.73
N SER A 187 2.54 -5.91 -14.89
CA SER A 187 1.16 -5.84 -15.41
C SER A 187 0.59 -7.14 -16.01
N GLN A 188 1.21 -8.31 -15.83
CA GLN A 188 0.76 -9.58 -16.45
C GLN A 188 0.42 -10.70 -15.46
N GLY A 189 0.08 -10.38 -14.20
CA GLY A 189 -0.40 -11.37 -13.23
C GLY A 189 -1.94 -11.45 -13.17
N PRO A 190 -2.49 -12.43 -12.45
CA PRO A 190 -3.94 -12.54 -12.20
C PRO A 190 -4.50 -11.35 -11.40
N ASP A 191 -3.65 -10.61 -10.70
CA ASP A 191 -3.98 -9.37 -10.00
C ASP A 191 -3.67 -8.18 -10.92
N THR A 192 -4.69 -7.72 -11.65
CA THR A 192 -4.57 -6.53 -12.51
C THR A 192 -4.67 -5.27 -11.67
N SER A 193 -3.59 -4.49 -11.65
CA SER A 193 -3.63 -3.11 -11.13
C SER A 193 -4.00 -2.14 -12.24
N MET A 194 -4.77 -1.10 -11.90
CA MET A 194 -5.18 -0.05 -12.83
C MET A 194 -5.11 1.33 -12.17
N TRP A 195 -4.76 2.33 -12.96
CA TRP A 195 -4.86 3.71 -12.58
C TRP A 195 -6.21 4.27 -13.03
N ILE A 196 -6.87 5.04 -12.18
CA ILE A 196 -8.21 5.56 -12.44
C ILE A 196 -8.42 6.89 -11.72
N THR A 197 -9.09 7.84 -12.36
CA THR A 197 -9.46 9.09 -11.70
C THR A 197 -10.59 8.86 -10.69
N PRO A 198 -10.72 9.70 -9.63
CA PRO A 198 -11.80 9.57 -8.66
C PRO A 198 -13.19 9.61 -9.30
N ASP A 199 -13.44 10.50 -10.25
CA ASP A 199 -14.72 10.61 -10.96
C ASP A 199 -15.06 9.34 -11.75
N GLN A 200 -14.10 8.82 -12.52
CA GLN A 200 -14.29 7.59 -13.29
C GLN A 200 -14.55 6.39 -12.37
N ALA A 201 -13.85 6.29 -11.24
CA ALA A 201 -14.05 5.22 -10.28
C ALA A 201 -15.45 5.23 -9.70
N LEU A 202 -15.97 6.41 -9.32
CA LEU A 202 -17.32 6.58 -8.80
C LEU A 202 -18.38 6.27 -9.85
N ASP A 203 -18.24 6.77 -11.07
CA ASP A 203 -19.17 6.51 -12.17
C ASP A 203 -19.24 5.01 -12.51
N LEU A 204 -18.10 4.34 -12.67
CA LEU A 204 -18.03 2.91 -12.95
C LEU A 204 -18.58 2.06 -11.78
N CYS A 205 -18.36 2.49 -10.54
CA CYS A 205 -18.94 1.83 -9.37
C CYS A 205 -20.46 1.92 -9.37
N GLN A 206 -21.03 3.11 -9.64
CA GLN A 206 -22.47 3.32 -9.74
C GLN A 206 -23.13 2.48 -10.85
N ARG A 207 -22.42 2.27 -11.94
CA ARG A 207 -22.87 1.40 -13.07
C ARG A 207 -22.67 -0.08 -12.82
N GLY A 208 -22.07 -0.46 -11.68
CA GLY A 208 -21.76 -1.85 -11.35
C GLY A 208 -20.60 -2.46 -12.13
N SER A 209 -19.85 -1.64 -12.91
CA SER A 209 -18.71 -2.09 -13.72
C SER A 209 -17.39 -2.16 -12.95
N LEU A 210 -17.31 -1.47 -11.79
CA LEU A 210 -16.17 -1.47 -10.90
C LEU A 210 -16.63 -1.74 -9.45
N PRO A 211 -16.95 -2.99 -9.10
CA PRO A 211 -17.38 -3.32 -7.74
C PRO A 211 -16.27 -3.03 -6.73
N MET A 212 -16.58 -2.29 -5.68
CA MET A 212 -15.64 -1.98 -4.61
C MET A 212 -16.34 -2.01 -3.24
N LYS A 213 -15.56 -2.26 -2.20
CA LYS A 213 -16.06 -2.20 -0.82
C LYS A 213 -16.28 -0.74 -0.39
N PHE A 214 -17.16 -0.56 0.61
CA PHE A 214 -17.50 0.77 1.11
C PHE A 214 -16.29 1.64 1.48
N PRO A 215 -15.22 1.17 2.15
CA PRO A 215 -14.06 2.01 2.45
C PRO A 215 -13.38 2.58 1.20
N THR A 216 -13.27 1.78 0.14
CA THR A 216 -12.71 2.22 -1.15
C THR A 216 -13.60 3.28 -1.80
N PHE A 217 -14.91 3.04 -1.84
CA PHE A 217 -15.88 4.00 -2.35
C PHE A 217 -15.87 5.32 -1.55
N ALA A 218 -15.89 5.24 -0.21
CA ALA A 218 -15.86 6.43 0.65
C ALA A 218 -14.58 7.25 0.44
N THR A 219 -13.43 6.59 0.25
CA THR A 219 -12.18 7.29 -0.07
C THR A 219 -12.28 8.03 -1.40
N PHE A 220 -12.80 7.42 -2.47
CA PHE A 220 -13.00 8.13 -3.74
C PHE A 220 -13.96 9.31 -3.61
N ARG A 221 -15.01 9.17 -2.78
CA ARG A 221 -15.92 10.30 -2.48
C ARG A 221 -15.21 11.46 -1.79
N THR A 222 -14.21 11.20 -0.95
CA THR A 222 -13.38 12.25 -0.35
C THR A 222 -12.42 12.85 -1.37
N LEU A 223 -11.81 12.03 -2.22
CA LEU A 223 -10.78 12.47 -3.15
C LEU A 223 -11.31 13.23 -4.36
N VAL A 224 -12.56 13.00 -4.77
CA VAL A 224 -13.17 13.65 -5.95
C VAL A 224 -13.30 15.17 -5.83
N ASP A 225 -13.26 15.71 -4.61
CA ASP A 225 -13.35 17.14 -4.35
C ASP A 225 -12.01 17.89 -4.56
N PHE A 226 -10.93 17.17 -4.85
CA PHE A 226 -9.61 17.73 -5.12
C PHE A 226 -9.31 17.78 -6.62
N ASN A 227 -8.73 18.89 -7.08
CA ASN A 227 -8.42 19.12 -8.48
C ASN A 227 -7.04 18.58 -8.89
N SER A 228 -6.17 18.23 -7.94
CA SER A 228 -4.82 17.71 -8.23
C SER A 228 -4.26 16.91 -7.06
N SER A 229 -3.24 16.08 -7.35
CA SER A 229 -2.49 15.35 -6.33
C SER A 229 -1.75 16.29 -5.37
N GLU A 230 -1.33 17.48 -5.83
CA GLU A 230 -0.70 18.53 -5.02
C GLU A 230 -1.69 19.10 -4.00
N ALA A 231 -2.96 19.30 -4.40
CA ALA A 231 -4.00 19.77 -3.49
C ALA A 231 -4.27 18.73 -2.38
N VAL A 232 -4.32 17.45 -2.73
CA VAL A 232 -4.40 16.35 -1.75
C VAL A 232 -3.17 16.35 -0.85
N SER A 233 -1.97 16.51 -1.45
CA SER A 233 -0.69 16.53 -0.70
C SER A 233 -0.63 17.69 0.30
N ALA A 234 -1.11 18.86 -0.09
CA ALA A 234 -1.15 20.04 0.78
C ALA A 234 -2.12 19.85 1.96
N GLU A 235 -3.31 19.29 1.70
CA GLU A 235 -4.33 19.04 2.72
C GLU A 235 -3.87 18.01 3.76
N TYR A 236 -3.27 16.91 3.31
CA TYR A 236 -2.88 15.80 4.19
C TYR A 236 -1.41 15.81 4.61
N GLY A 237 -0.60 16.78 4.15
CA GLY A 237 0.80 16.90 4.53
C GLY A 237 1.70 15.82 3.92
N LEU A 238 1.40 15.35 2.70
CA LEU A 238 2.23 14.41 1.97
C LEU A 238 3.56 15.06 1.57
N ARG A 239 4.66 14.32 1.75
CA ARG A 239 5.97 14.70 1.23
C ARG A 239 6.06 14.30 -0.24
N GLN A 240 6.48 15.25 -1.07
CA GLN A 240 6.74 15.03 -2.50
C GLN A 240 8.14 14.46 -2.72
#